data_f8555d565efe624a50edaad900a3f335
#
_entry.id   f8555d565efe624a50edaad900a3f335
#
_cell.length_a   1.000
_cell.length_b   1.000
_cell.length_c   1.000
_cell.angle_alpha   90.00
_cell.angle_beta   90.00
_cell.angle_gamma   90.00
#
_symmetry.space_group_name_H-M   'P 1'
#
loop_
_entity.id
_entity.type
_entity.pdbx_description
1 polymer ?
#
loop_
_entity_poly.entity_id
_entity_poly.type
_entity_poly.pdbx_seq_one_letter_code
_entity_poly.pdbx_strand_id
1 'polypeptide(L)'
;MTKGVLSNEYMGFNVFSIIPLVIYGVFIKYLYDLENKKNCNCALTNNRKVLKNLLLIFVGLQVVLFLLTFVLEPLNFNALLMVLSFVNIFLFITFSVYFYNYELELKNNNCNCANDNRKRFFRYYLLFTYGLIIIQLLFLSYYSVFILKNKNRVSKRK
;
A
#
# COMPACT_ATOMS: atom_id res chain seq x y z
N MET A 1 2.99 31.66 -19.34
CA MET A 1 1.77 31.40 -18.53
C MET A 1 1.54 29.90 -18.32
N THR A 2 2.49 29.17 -17.70
CA THR A 2 2.39 27.70 -17.51
C THR A 2 2.61 27.25 -16.05
N LYS A 3 2.79 28.19 -15.10
CA LYS A 3 3.01 27.86 -13.68
C LYS A 3 1.77 27.44 -12.89
N GLY A 4 0.56 27.74 -13.37
CA GLY A 4 -0.68 27.48 -12.61
C GLY A 4 -1.25 26.06 -12.75
N VAL A 5 -0.99 25.38 -13.86
CA VAL A 5 -1.55 24.04 -14.14
C VAL A 5 -0.76 22.96 -13.41
N LEU A 6 0.58 23.10 -13.34
CA LEU A 6 1.46 22.17 -12.65
C LEU A 6 1.19 22.10 -11.12
N SER A 7 0.79 23.22 -10.50
CA SER A 7 0.53 23.24 -9.05
C SER A 7 -0.70 22.44 -8.63
N ASN A 8 -1.73 22.37 -9.47
CA ASN A 8 -2.96 21.65 -9.15
C ASN A 8 -2.81 20.12 -9.30
N GLU A 9 -2.02 19.63 -10.26
CA GLU A 9 -1.75 18.20 -10.40
C GLU A 9 -0.90 17.66 -9.23
N TYR A 10 0.11 18.42 -8.79
CA TYR A 10 0.93 18.07 -7.62
C TYR A 10 0.12 18.06 -6.31
N MET A 11 -0.82 18.98 -6.16
CA MET A 11 -1.66 19.04 -4.95
C MET A 11 -2.64 17.87 -4.88
N GLY A 12 -3.20 17.44 -6.02
CA GLY A 12 -4.07 16.27 -6.11
C GLY A 12 -3.36 14.97 -5.74
N PHE A 13 -2.14 14.77 -6.21
CA PHE A 13 -1.33 13.58 -5.90
C PHE A 13 -1.02 13.47 -4.40
N ASN A 14 -0.74 14.58 -3.73
CA ASN A 14 -0.42 14.62 -2.30
C ASN A 14 -1.61 14.22 -1.41
N VAL A 15 -2.84 14.64 -1.74
CA VAL A 15 -4.03 14.30 -0.96
C VAL A 15 -4.31 12.79 -1.02
N PHE A 16 -4.18 12.17 -2.18
CA PHE A 16 -4.36 10.72 -2.33
C PHE A 16 -3.32 9.91 -1.56
N SER A 17 -2.10 10.43 -1.36
CA SER A 17 -1.04 9.77 -0.59
C SER A 17 -1.29 9.79 0.92
N ILE A 18 -2.06 10.75 1.43
CA ILE A 18 -2.38 10.87 2.87
C ILE A 18 -3.42 9.81 3.29
N ILE A 19 -4.37 9.48 2.43
CA ILE A 19 -5.46 8.52 2.76
C ILE A 19 -4.91 7.16 3.24
N PRO A 20 -3.99 6.50 2.53
CA PRO A 20 -3.38 5.25 3.01
C PRO A 20 -2.69 5.41 4.36
N LEU A 21 -1.97 6.51 4.60
CA LEU A 21 -1.29 6.77 5.87
C LEU A 21 -2.26 6.82 7.04
N VAL A 22 -3.41 7.48 6.87
CA VAL A 22 -4.46 7.53 7.90
C VAL A 22 -5.03 6.15 8.18
N ILE A 23 -5.31 5.37 7.12
CA ILE A 23 -5.86 4.01 7.26
C ILE A 23 -4.89 3.10 8.00
N TYR A 24 -3.59 3.11 7.63
CA TYR A 24 -2.56 2.35 8.33
C TYR A 24 -2.37 2.82 9.77
N GLY A 25 -2.44 4.12 10.04
CA GLY A 25 -2.42 4.69 11.39
C GLY A 25 -3.55 4.17 12.27
N VAL A 26 -4.78 4.11 11.75
CA VAL A 26 -5.93 3.52 12.46
C VAL A 26 -5.71 2.04 12.77
N PHE A 27 -5.08 1.29 11.85
CA PHE A 27 -4.79 -0.11 12.06
C PHE A 27 -3.63 -0.33 13.06
N ILE A 28 -2.60 0.50 13.05
CA ILE A 28 -1.55 0.51 14.08
C ILE A 28 -2.18 0.70 15.45
N LYS A 29 -3.05 1.70 15.59
CA LYS A 29 -3.77 1.96 16.84
C LYS A 29 -4.58 0.74 17.30
N TYR A 30 -5.27 0.07 16.37
CA TYR A 30 -5.99 -1.17 16.68
C TYR A 30 -5.05 -2.24 17.28
N LEU A 31 -3.87 -2.45 16.68
CA LEU A 31 -2.90 -3.43 17.16
C LEU A 31 -2.34 -3.08 18.57
N TYR A 32 -2.15 -1.78 18.85
CA TYR A 32 -1.76 -1.30 20.19
C TYR A 32 -2.88 -1.44 21.20
N ASP A 33 -4.12 -1.12 20.84
CA ASP A 33 -5.26 -1.24 21.73
C ASP A 33 -5.48 -2.71 22.19
N LEU A 34 -5.15 -3.68 21.31
CA LEU A 34 -5.21 -5.10 21.67
C LEU A 34 -4.18 -5.49 22.74
N GLU A 35 -3.02 -4.82 22.80
CA GLU A 35 -2.01 -5.05 23.86
C GLU A 35 -2.53 -4.64 25.23
N ASN A 36 -3.30 -3.56 25.27
CA ASN A 36 -3.81 -2.97 26.51
C ASN A 36 -5.17 -3.53 26.91
N LYS A 37 -5.80 -4.35 26.08
CA LYS A 37 -7.12 -4.91 26.35
C LYS A 37 -7.03 -6.08 27.31
N LYS A 38 -7.52 -5.89 28.54
CA LYS A 38 -7.62 -6.96 29.54
C LYS A 38 -8.37 -8.16 28.94
N ASN A 39 -7.86 -9.37 29.17
CA ASN A 39 -8.45 -10.65 28.72
C ASN A 39 -8.43 -10.90 27.19
N CYS A 40 -7.54 -10.27 26.43
CA CYS A 40 -7.36 -10.53 24.99
C CYS A 40 -6.00 -11.17 24.66
N ASN A 41 -5.50 -12.04 25.54
CA ASN A 41 -4.19 -12.69 25.35
C ASN A 41 -4.13 -13.58 24.10
N CYS A 42 -5.25 -14.12 23.65
CA CYS A 42 -5.35 -14.90 22.42
C CYS A 42 -4.96 -14.10 21.15
N ALA A 43 -5.05 -12.78 21.19
CA ALA A 43 -4.66 -11.91 20.08
C ALA A 43 -3.16 -11.55 20.09
N LEU A 44 -2.44 -11.87 21.16
CA LEU A 44 -1.02 -11.52 21.35
C LEU A 44 -0.09 -12.57 20.74
N THR A 45 -0.26 -12.87 19.46
CA THR A 45 0.51 -13.87 18.73
C THR A 45 1.83 -13.32 18.19
N ASN A 46 2.74 -14.22 17.78
CA ASN A 46 3.99 -13.82 17.12
C ASN A 46 3.70 -13.12 15.77
N ASN A 47 2.72 -13.61 15.01
CA ASN A 47 2.32 -13.00 13.74
C ASN A 47 1.84 -11.56 13.94
N ARG A 48 1.19 -11.23 15.06
CA ARG A 48 0.82 -9.87 15.40
C ARG A 48 2.05 -8.97 15.59
N LYS A 49 3.11 -9.46 16.28
CA LYS A 49 4.34 -8.68 16.47
C LYS A 49 5.02 -8.38 15.15
N VAL A 50 5.15 -9.40 14.28
CA VAL A 50 5.72 -9.24 12.94
C VAL A 50 4.89 -8.27 12.11
N LEU A 51 3.57 -8.42 12.13
CA LEU A 51 2.63 -7.55 11.41
C LEU A 51 2.76 -6.09 11.85
N LYS A 52 2.84 -5.83 13.16
CA LYS A 52 3.04 -4.49 13.72
C LYS A 52 4.35 -3.87 13.25
N ASN A 53 5.45 -4.61 13.28
CA ASN A 53 6.76 -4.12 12.84
C ASN A 53 6.79 -3.86 11.34
N LEU A 54 6.26 -4.78 10.52
CA LEU A 54 6.14 -4.58 9.07
C LEU A 54 5.31 -3.33 8.73
N LEU A 55 4.23 -3.12 9.46
CA LEU A 55 3.36 -1.96 9.26
C LEU A 55 4.06 -0.65 9.61
N LEU A 56 4.86 -0.61 10.68
CA LEU A 56 5.66 0.55 11.04
C LEU A 56 6.72 0.86 9.98
N ILE A 57 7.43 -0.17 9.47
CA ILE A 57 8.40 -0.02 8.38
C ILE A 57 7.71 0.51 7.12
N PHE A 58 6.56 -0.06 6.76
CA PHE A 58 5.79 0.35 5.59
C PHE A 58 5.33 1.80 5.68
N VAL A 59 4.76 2.22 6.82
CA VAL A 59 4.35 3.61 7.05
C VAL A 59 5.55 4.55 7.05
N GLY A 60 6.67 4.16 7.67
CA GLY A 60 7.91 4.92 7.63
C GLY A 60 8.39 5.15 6.20
N LEU A 61 8.38 4.12 5.36
CA LEU A 61 8.73 4.22 3.94
C LEU A 61 7.78 5.16 3.18
N GLN A 62 6.46 5.09 3.45
CA GLN A 62 5.48 5.98 2.82
C GLN A 62 5.73 7.45 3.20
N VAL A 63 6.05 7.72 4.47
CA VAL A 63 6.39 9.08 4.94
C VAL A 63 7.66 9.58 4.25
N VAL A 64 8.69 8.76 4.15
CA VAL A 64 9.93 9.11 3.44
C VAL A 64 9.66 9.41 1.97
N LEU A 65 8.91 8.54 1.28
CA LEU A 65 8.51 8.77 -0.12
C LEU A 65 7.74 10.07 -0.29
N PHE A 66 6.80 10.34 0.62
CA PHE A 66 6.03 11.58 0.63
C PHE A 66 6.92 12.81 0.78
N LEU A 67 7.88 12.79 1.73
CA LEU A 67 8.82 13.89 1.93
C LEU A 67 9.77 14.08 0.73
N LEU A 68 10.22 12.99 0.13
CA LEU A 68 11.10 13.05 -1.05
C LEU A 68 10.40 13.71 -2.25
N THR A 69 9.08 13.58 -2.40
CA THR A 69 8.34 14.26 -3.47
C THR A 69 8.36 15.79 -3.36
N PHE A 70 8.62 16.34 -2.16
CA PHE A 70 8.75 17.79 -1.96
C PHE A 70 10.17 18.32 -2.14
N VAL A 71 11.18 17.47 -1.89
CA VAL A 71 12.58 17.92 -1.79
C VAL A 71 13.34 17.74 -3.11
N LEU A 72 12.98 16.73 -3.90
CA LEU A 72 13.73 16.37 -5.11
C LEU A 72 13.04 16.86 -6.37
N GLU A 73 13.86 17.52 -7.24
CA GLU A 73 13.41 17.91 -8.57
C GLU A 73 13.12 16.67 -9.46
N PRO A 74 12.10 16.75 -10.34
CA PRO A 74 11.55 15.56 -11.03
C PRO A 74 12.52 14.85 -12.00
N LEU A 75 13.60 15.50 -12.44
CA LEU A 75 14.46 14.96 -13.51
C LEU A 75 15.45 13.87 -13.08
N ASN A 76 15.91 13.86 -11.82
CA ASN A 76 16.90 12.88 -11.33
C ASN A 76 16.26 11.75 -10.50
N PHE A 77 14.94 11.74 -10.37
CA PHE A 77 14.21 10.97 -9.37
C PHE A 77 13.62 9.64 -9.89
N ASN A 78 13.50 9.48 -11.20
CA ASN A 78 12.76 8.36 -11.79
C ASN A 78 13.33 6.98 -11.43
N ALA A 79 14.64 6.80 -11.42
CA ALA A 79 15.24 5.51 -11.09
C ALA A 79 15.06 5.15 -9.60
N LEU A 80 15.24 6.13 -8.70
CA LEU A 80 15.07 5.93 -7.26
C LEU A 80 13.60 5.63 -6.94
N LEU A 81 12.66 6.38 -7.51
CA LEU A 81 11.23 6.14 -7.35
C LEU A 81 10.82 4.74 -7.83
N MET A 82 11.39 4.29 -8.94
CA MET A 82 11.11 2.96 -9.47
C MET A 82 11.56 1.87 -8.47
N VAL A 83 12.80 1.95 -7.96
CA VAL A 83 13.31 1.01 -6.97
C VAL A 83 12.46 1.02 -5.69
N LEU A 84 12.15 2.21 -5.17
CA LEU A 84 11.32 2.36 -3.96
C LEU A 84 9.88 1.84 -4.18
N SER A 85 9.33 1.98 -5.38
CA SER A 85 8.03 1.40 -5.74
C SER A 85 8.05 -0.13 -5.72
N PHE A 86 9.09 -0.77 -6.22
CA PHE A 86 9.26 -2.22 -6.12
C PHE A 86 9.37 -2.69 -4.66
N VAL A 87 10.17 -2.02 -3.84
CA VAL A 87 10.28 -2.31 -2.41
C VAL A 87 8.91 -2.18 -1.74
N ASN A 88 8.16 -1.15 -2.07
CA ASN A 88 6.83 -0.89 -1.53
C ASN A 88 5.83 -2.02 -1.89
N ILE A 89 5.81 -2.46 -3.14
CA ILE A 89 4.96 -3.57 -3.59
C ILE A 89 5.34 -4.86 -2.83
N PHE A 90 6.63 -5.16 -2.69
CA PHE A 90 7.09 -6.34 -1.96
C PHE A 90 6.68 -6.30 -0.49
N LEU A 91 6.86 -5.17 0.18
CA LEU A 91 6.43 -4.96 1.57
C LEU A 91 4.91 -5.09 1.71
N PHE A 92 4.13 -4.56 0.76
CA PHE A 92 2.68 -4.68 0.77
C PHE A 92 2.21 -6.13 0.65
N ILE A 93 2.82 -6.92 -0.25
CA ILE A 93 2.51 -8.35 -0.41
C ILE A 93 2.85 -9.10 0.89
N THR A 94 4.06 -8.90 1.41
CA THR A 94 4.51 -9.54 2.65
C THR A 94 3.59 -9.20 3.82
N PHE A 95 3.26 -7.93 4.00
CA PHE A 95 2.33 -7.46 5.01
C PHE A 95 0.96 -8.14 4.89
N SER A 96 0.43 -8.28 3.68
CA SER A 96 -0.87 -8.88 3.43
C SER A 96 -0.91 -10.37 3.78
N VAL A 97 0.19 -11.10 3.51
CA VAL A 97 0.32 -12.52 3.90
C VAL A 97 0.31 -12.65 5.43
N TYR A 98 1.07 -11.80 6.14
CA TYR A 98 1.06 -11.81 7.61
C TYR A 98 -0.28 -11.39 8.21
N PHE A 99 -0.98 -10.45 7.59
CA PHE A 99 -2.33 -10.06 8.00
C PHE A 99 -3.31 -11.22 7.86
N TYR A 100 -3.28 -11.93 6.74
CA TYR A 100 -4.13 -13.10 6.51
C TYR A 100 -3.85 -14.22 7.53
N ASN A 101 -2.56 -14.53 7.76
CA ASN A 101 -2.16 -15.53 8.75
C ASN A 101 -2.61 -15.14 10.16
N TYR A 102 -2.48 -13.87 10.53
CA TYR A 102 -2.98 -13.35 11.79
C TYR A 102 -4.50 -13.51 11.94
N GLU A 103 -5.26 -13.23 10.88
CA GLU A 103 -6.71 -13.44 10.89
C GLU A 103 -7.09 -14.91 11.07
N LEU A 104 -6.35 -15.83 10.41
CA LEU A 104 -6.56 -17.28 10.60
C LEU A 104 -6.27 -17.70 12.04
N GLU A 105 -5.18 -17.22 12.65
CA GLU A 105 -4.88 -17.49 14.07
C GLU A 105 -5.99 -17.00 14.99
N LEU A 106 -6.49 -15.78 14.80
CA LEU A 106 -7.60 -15.24 15.59
C LEU A 106 -8.86 -16.08 15.45
N LYS A 107 -9.14 -16.60 14.26
CA LYS A 107 -10.29 -17.47 14.00
C LYS A 107 -10.12 -18.84 14.67
N ASN A 108 -8.95 -19.47 14.50
CA ASN A 108 -8.66 -20.79 15.07
C ASN A 108 -8.68 -20.78 16.60
N ASN A 109 -8.22 -19.69 17.22
CA ASN A 109 -8.21 -19.51 18.66
C ASN A 109 -9.54 -18.98 19.22
N ASN A 110 -10.59 -18.86 18.40
CA ASN A 110 -11.90 -18.30 18.79
C ASN A 110 -11.78 -16.94 19.51
N CYS A 111 -10.87 -16.08 19.06
CA CYS A 111 -10.48 -14.85 19.71
C CYS A 111 -11.50 -13.72 19.47
N ASN A 112 -12.66 -13.80 20.11
CA ASN A 112 -13.78 -12.86 19.93
C ASN A 112 -13.43 -11.44 20.40
N CYS A 113 -12.52 -11.29 21.37
CA CYS A 113 -12.08 -9.98 21.87
C CYS A 113 -11.36 -9.11 20.81
N ALA A 114 -10.77 -9.74 19.81
CA ALA A 114 -10.10 -9.07 18.70
C ALA A 114 -11.03 -8.71 17.53
N ASN A 115 -12.33 -9.06 17.64
CA ASN A 115 -13.29 -8.75 16.58
C ASN A 115 -13.76 -7.30 16.70
N ASP A 116 -13.15 -6.42 15.90
CA ASP A 116 -13.37 -4.97 15.87
C ASP A 116 -13.72 -4.53 14.45
N ASN A 117 -14.55 -3.49 14.34
CA ASN A 117 -14.90 -2.89 13.05
C ASN A 117 -13.68 -2.35 12.29
N ARG A 118 -12.65 -1.88 13.00
CA ARG A 118 -11.38 -1.43 12.42
C ARG A 118 -10.68 -2.56 11.64
N LYS A 119 -10.65 -3.78 12.17
CA LYS A 119 -10.11 -4.96 11.49
C LYS A 119 -10.90 -5.29 10.22
N ARG A 120 -12.26 -5.26 10.30
CA ARG A 120 -13.12 -5.50 9.13
C ARG A 120 -12.91 -4.45 8.05
N PHE A 121 -12.89 -3.18 8.42
CA PHE A 121 -12.61 -2.07 7.51
C PHE A 121 -11.26 -2.25 6.82
N PHE A 122 -10.22 -2.62 7.58
CA PHE A 122 -8.89 -2.82 7.03
C PHE A 122 -8.85 -4.00 6.05
N ARG A 123 -9.55 -5.09 6.32
CA ARG A 123 -9.71 -6.21 5.37
C ARG A 123 -10.31 -5.74 4.04
N TYR A 124 -11.40 -4.97 4.07
CA TYR A 124 -12.02 -4.44 2.85
C TYR A 124 -11.10 -3.49 2.12
N TYR A 125 -10.36 -2.67 2.84
CA TYR A 125 -9.35 -1.79 2.25
C TYR A 125 -8.26 -2.58 1.52
N LEU A 126 -7.73 -3.66 2.10
CA LEU A 126 -6.75 -4.53 1.43
C LEU A 126 -7.35 -5.16 0.17
N LEU A 127 -8.56 -5.71 0.23
CA LEU A 127 -9.23 -6.29 -0.94
C LEU A 127 -9.43 -5.26 -2.05
N PHE A 128 -9.83 -4.05 -1.71
CA PHE A 128 -9.96 -2.94 -2.66
C PHE A 128 -8.62 -2.58 -3.30
N THR A 129 -7.55 -2.50 -2.50
CA THR A 129 -6.21 -2.19 -3.00
C THR A 129 -5.70 -3.28 -3.95
N TYR A 130 -5.93 -4.57 -3.65
CA TYR A 130 -5.62 -5.66 -4.57
C TYR A 130 -6.39 -5.53 -5.89
N GLY A 131 -7.68 -5.20 -5.83
CA GLY A 131 -8.48 -4.95 -7.02
C GLY A 131 -7.89 -3.86 -7.91
N LEU A 132 -7.46 -2.74 -7.31
CA LEU A 132 -6.81 -1.65 -8.05
C LEU A 132 -5.48 -2.09 -8.67
N ILE A 133 -4.65 -2.86 -7.95
CA ILE A 133 -3.38 -3.38 -8.49
C ILE A 133 -3.64 -4.28 -9.71
N ILE A 134 -4.62 -5.18 -9.63
CA ILE A 134 -4.98 -6.05 -10.76
C ILE A 134 -5.43 -5.22 -11.96
N ILE A 135 -6.28 -4.22 -11.76
CA ILE A 135 -6.73 -3.33 -12.83
C ILE A 135 -5.55 -2.60 -13.46
N GLN A 136 -4.61 -2.07 -12.66
CA GLN A 136 -3.41 -1.41 -13.17
C GLN A 136 -2.53 -2.35 -14.01
N LEU A 137 -2.34 -3.60 -13.56
CA LEU A 137 -1.58 -4.59 -14.32
C LEU A 137 -2.25 -4.94 -15.65
N LEU A 138 -3.58 -5.04 -15.69
CA LEU A 138 -4.33 -5.25 -16.93
C LEU A 138 -4.18 -4.08 -17.90
N PHE A 139 -4.24 -2.84 -17.41
CA PHE A 139 -4.00 -1.66 -18.24
C PHE A 139 -2.57 -1.62 -18.79
N LEU A 140 -1.56 -1.91 -17.97
CA LEU A 140 -0.17 -1.94 -18.41
C LEU A 140 0.07 -3.04 -19.46
N SER A 141 -0.52 -4.21 -19.30
CA SER A 141 -0.42 -5.30 -20.28
C SER A 141 -1.09 -4.93 -21.60
N TYR A 142 -2.29 -4.35 -21.56
CA TYR A 142 -2.98 -3.88 -22.74
C TYR A 142 -2.18 -2.81 -23.49
N TYR A 143 -1.65 -1.83 -22.75
CA TYR A 143 -0.87 -0.73 -23.33
C TYR A 143 0.44 -1.21 -23.98
N SER A 144 1.15 -2.16 -23.36
CA SER A 144 2.36 -2.76 -23.93
C SER A 144 2.08 -3.51 -25.23
N VAL A 145 1.00 -4.29 -25.29
CA VAL A 145 0.56 -4.98 -26.54
C VAL A 145 0.21 -3.97 -27.62
N PHE A 146 -0.48 -2.89 -27.28
CA PHE A 146 -0.85 -1.83 -28.23
C PHE A 146 0.38 -1.13 -28.84
N ILE A 147 1.38 -0.80 -28.02
CA ILE A 147 2.65 -0.19 -28.49
C ILE A 147 3.39 -1.16 -29.43
N LEU A 148 3.52 -2.43 -29.06
CA LEU A 148 4.19 -3.43 -29.88
C LEU A 148 3.52 -3.60 -31.23
N LYS A 149 2.18 -3.63 -31.25
CA LYS A 149 1.40 -3.74 -32.49
C LYS A 149 1.61 -2.53 -33.41
N ASN A 150 1.66 -1.32 -32.85
CA ASN A 150 1.91 -0.11 -33.63
C ASN A 150 3.34 -0.04 -34.17
N LYS A 151 4.34 -0.42 -33.40
CA LYS A 151 5.74 -0.47 -33.83
C LYS A 151 5.93 -1.42 -35.01
N ASN A 152 5.28 -2.57 -34.97
CA ASN A 152 5.33 -3.56 -36.06
C ASN A 152 4.64 -3.08 -37.34
N ARG A 153 3.57 -2.24 -37.24
CA ARG A 153 2.92 -1.63 -38.42
C ARG A 153 3.80 -0.59 -39.09
N VAL A 154 4.54 0.21 -38.33
CA VAL A 154 5.46 1.24 -38.87
C VAL A 154 6.67 0.56 -39.53
N SER A 155 7.20 -0.51 -38.96
CA SER A 155 8.33 -1.27 -39.55
C SER A 155 7.99 -1.94 -40.89
N LYS A 156 6.74 -2.38 -41.09
CA LYS A 156 6.31 -3.00 -42.37
C LYS A 156 6.00 -2.00 -43.51
N ARG A 157 6.00 -0.70 -43.22
CA ARG A 157 5.77 0.35 -44.24
C ARG A 157 7.06 1.01 -44.74
N LYS A 158 8.21 0.64 -44.20
CA LYS A 158 9.56 0.95 -44.71
C LYS A 158 10.12 -0.21 -45.51
#